data_96162a6f431f4fc7d2f8df650f7be4f6
#
_entry.id   96162a6f431f4fc7d2f8df650f7be4f6
#
_cell.length_a   1.000
_cell.length_b   1.000
_cell.length_c   1.000
_cell.angle_alpha   90.00
_cell.angle_beta   90.00
_cell.angle_gamma   90.00
#
_symmetry.space_group_name_H-M   'P 1'
#
loop_
_entity.id
_entity.type
_entity.pdbx_description
1 polymer ?
#
loop_
_entity_poly.entity_id
_entity_poly.type
_entity_poly.pdbx_seq_one_letter_code
_entity_poly.pdbx_strand_id
1 'polypeptide(L)'
;PDQAWLRAGDEIIVSGLEHHANLLPWQRAARQSGAVLRILRPDAQGRLHVADLQALLSPRTRVLALTASANATGERPPFEDLLRMAAQAGALTVLDAAQAAAYAMPALAHIDCDFLAFSGHKMHGPMGIGVLVGRRSALERLEPLRLGGDMVAQVRWDGADYAELPARLEGGTPNVAGAVGLAAAARFIELVGRDAIAAHVHALRAQAVQGLARIPGVRVLAAHATQSALVSFVAEQGHPHDIGTLLDARGIAVRTGHHCAQPLMDHLGLGPSTRASFAAYNTSEEVERLVAAVAHAVEVLR
;
A
#
# COMPACT_ATOMS: atom_id res chain seq x y z
N PRO A 1 28.12 -4.70 -18.29
CA PRO A 1 28.33 -3.76 -17.16
C PRO A 1 27.69 -2.39 -17.36
N ASP A 2 27.25 -2.03 -18.60
CA ASP A 2 26.76 -0.66 -18.93
C ASP A 2 25.24 -0.51 -18.93
N GLN A 3 24.49 -1.38 -18.32
CA GLN A 3 23.02 -1.34 -18.31
C GLN A 3 22.42 -0.97 -16.92
N ALA A 4 23.11 -0.15 -16.15
CA ALA A 4 22.48 0.43 -14.97
C ALA A 4 21.33 1.33 -15.43
N TRP A 5 20.10 0.89 -15.20
CA TRP A 5 18.88 1.59 -15.59
C TRP A 5 18.74 2.95 -14.90
N LEU A 6 19.29 3.09 -13.68
CA LEU A 6 19.42 4.35 -12.95
C LEU A 6 20.89 4.79 -12.95
N ARG A 7 21.12 6.07 -13.22
CA ARG A 7 22.45 6.71 -13.27
C ARG A 7 22.49 7.87 -12.27
N ALA A 8 23.69 8.29 -11.95
CA ALA A 8 23.88 9.47 -11.12
C ALA A 8 23.18 10.70 -11.74
N GLY A 9 22.41 11.39 -10.90
CA GLY A 9 21.61 12.55 -11.31
C GLY A 9 20.23 12.23 -11.91
N ASP A 10 19.90 10.96 -12.19
CA ASP A 10 18.52 10.58 -12.49
C ASP A 10 17.62 10.79 -11.26
N GLU A 11 16.32 10.94 -11.45
CA GLU A 11 15.38 11.23 -10.38
C GLU A 11 14.37 10.11 -10.20
N ILE A 12 14.16 9.72 -8.94
CA ILE A 12 13.11 8.80 -8.49
C ILE A 12 12.11 9.61 -7.70
N ILE A 13 10.86 9.69 -8.16
CA ILE A 13 9.78 10.33 -7.41
C ILE A 13 9.02 9.24 -6.65
N VAL A 14 8.86 9.44 -5.34
CA VAL A 14 8.08 8.55 -4.46
C VAL A 14 7.04 9.40 -3.74
N SER A 15 5.82 8.88 -3.61
CA SER A 15 4.81 9.63 -2.86
C SER A 15 5.13 9.69 -1.37
N GLY A 16 4.69 10.76 -0.70
CA GLY A 16 4.82 10.89 0.75
C GLY A 16 3.79 10.05 1.53
N LEU A 17 2.92 9.29 0.85
CA LEU A 17 1.90 8.43 1.45
C LEU A 17 2.37 6.98 1.66
N GLU A 18 3.60 6.66 1.27
CA GLU A 18 4.05 5.27 1.11
C GLU A 18 4.22 4.52 2.43
N HIS A 19 3.86 3.25 2.38
CA HIS A 19 4.38 2.26 3.31
C HIS A 19 5.90 2.14 3.15
N HIS A 20 6.62 1.83 4.24
CA HIS A 20 8.07 1.65 4.21
C HIS A 20 8.54 0.68 3.10
N ALA A 21 7.75 -0.34 2.76
CA ALA A 21 8.07 -1.30 1.70
C ALA A 21 8.15 -0.68 0.29
N ASN A 22 7.48 0.44 0.06
CA ASN A 22 7.56 1.18 -1.21
C ASN A 22 8.35 2.51 -1.09
N LEU A 23 9.03 2.73 0.03
CA LEU A 23 9.95 3.85 0.23
C LEU A 23 11.41 3.39 0.34
N LEU A 24 11.69 2.42 1.22
CA LEU A 24 13.05 1.98 1.54
C LEU A 24 13.82 1.40 0.34
N PRO A 25 13.19 0.60 -0.56
CA PRO A 25 13.88 0.12 -1.76
C PRO A 25 14.35 1.27 -2.67
N TRP A 26 13.54 2.31 -2.81
CA TRP A 26 13.88 3.48 -3.62
C TRP A 26 14.98 4.34 -3.00
N GLN A 27 14.98 4.48 -1.67
CA GLN A 27 16.10 5.10 -0.95
C GLN A 27 17.40 4.33 -1.17
N ARG A 28 17.34 2.99 -1.14
CA ARG A 28 18.49 2.13 -1.42
C ARG A 28 18.94 2.27 -2.87
N ALA A 29 18.03 2.22 -3.83
CA ALA A 29 18.33 2.36 -5.26
C ALA A 29 18.97 3.72 -5.55
N ALA A 30 18.44 4.80 -4.99
CA ALA A 30 19.02 6.14 -5.13
C ALA A 30 20.45 6.22 -4.60
N ARG A 31 20.71 5.68 -3.40
CA ARG A 31 22.07 5.66 -2.83
C ARG A 31 23.05 4.83 -3.66
N GLN A 32 22.60 3.69 -4.22
CA GLN A 32 23.47 2.79 -5.00
C GLN A 32 23.81 3.33 -6.39
N SER A 33 22.87 4.04 -7.03
CA SER A 33 23.04 4.57 -8.38
C SER A 33 23.53 6.02 -8.43
N GLY A 34 23.51 6.74 -7.31
CA GLY A 34 23.72 8.19 -7.30
C GLY A 34 22.52 9.00 -7.82
N ALA A 35 21.37 8.37 -7.98
CA ALA A 35 20.12 9.04 -8.33
C ALA A 35 19.59 9.88 -7.16
N VAL A 36 18.76 10.87 -7.47
CA VAL A 36 18.13 11.77 -6.51
C VAL A 36 16.73 11.27 -6.17
N LEU A 37 16.48 11.01 -4.89
CA LEU A 37 15.13 10.70 -4.41
C LEU A 37 14.35 12.01 -4.19
N ARG A 38 13.21 12.13 -4.85
CA ARG A 38 12.26 13.25 -4.72
C ARG A 38 10.97 12.75 -4.09
N ILE A 39 10.44 13.51 -3.14
CA ILE A 39 9.18 13.15 -2.47
C ILE A 39 8.05 14.04 -3.01
N LEU A 40 7.03 13.41 -3.59
CA LEU A 40 5.75 14.04 -3.88
C LEU A 40 5.01 14.18 -2.54
N ARG A 41 5.12 15.35 -1.92
CA ARG A 41 4.62 15.60 -0.56
C ARG A 41 3.10 15.79 -0.56
N PRO A 42 2.38 15.18 0.38
CA PRO A 42 0.98 15.49 0.59
C PRO A 42 0.81 16.88 1.23
N ASP A 43 -0.39 17.43 1.08
CA ASP A 43 -0.80 18.64 1.80
C ASP A 43 -1.01 18.37 3.31
N ALA A 44 -1.40 19.39 4.06
CA ALA A 44 -1.65 19.28 5.51
C ALA A 44 -2.84 18.35 5.86
N GLN A 45 -3.67 18.00 4.89
CA GLN A 45 -4.76 17.03 5.02
C GLN A 45 -4.36 15.62 4.60
N GLY A 46 -3.13 15.44 4.12
CA GLY A 46 -2.60 14.16 3.64
C GLY A 46 -2.96 13.83 2.19
N ARG A 47 -3.35 14.81 1.35
CA ARG A 47 -3.74 14.60 -0.04
C ARG A 47 -2.59 14.89 -0.99
N LEU A 48 -2.53 14.13 -2.09
CA LEU A 48 -1.63 14.43 -3.21
C LEU A 48 -2.38 15.19 -4.30
N HIS A 49 -1.69 16.13 -4.93
CA HIS A 49 -2.24 16.91 -6.03
C HIS A 49 -1.45 16.68 -7.33
N VAL A 50 -2.15 16.58 -8.45
CA VAL A 50 -1.54 16.36 -9.78
C VAL A 50 -0.60 17.52 -10.16
N ALA A 51 -0.94 18.76 -9.78
CA ALA A 51 -0.11 19.92 -10.02
C ALA A 51 1.27 19.85 -9.35
N ASP A 52 1.35 19.22 -8.16
CA ASP A 52 2.62 19.06 -7.44
C ASP A 52 3.54 18.05 -8.14
N LEU A 53 2.98 16.99 -8.73
CA LEU A 53 3.75 16.07 -9.56
C LEU A 53 4.25 16.79 -10.83
N GLN A 54 3.40 17.58 -11.47
CA GLN A 54 3.80 18.35 -12.65
C GLN A 54 5.00 19.26 -12.38
N ALA A 55 5.03 19.89 -11.20
CA ALA A 55 6.14 20.73 -10.77
C ALA A 55 7.42 19.94 -10.43
N LEU A 56 7.30 18.65 -10.06
CA LEU A 56 8.42 17.79 -9.75
C LEU A 56 9.02 17.08 -10.96
N LEU A 57 8.23 16.83 -12.00
CA LEU A 57 8.68 16.12 -13.21
C LEU A 57 9.76 16.91 -13.94
N SER A 58 10.80 16.20 -14.36
CA SER A 58 11.90 16.73 -15.14
C SER A 58 12.36 15.72 -16.21
N PRO A 59 13.18 16.12 -17.20
CA PRO A 59 13.77 15.19 -18.15
C PRO A 59 14.65 14.07 -17.52
N ARG A 60 15.01 14.24 -16.24
CA ARG A 60 15.77 13.25 -15.47
C ARG A 60 14.89 12.30 -14.69
N THR A 61 13.59 12.49 -14.62
CA THR A 61 12.67 11.60 -13.90
C THR A 61 12.63 10.24 -14.60
N ARG A 62 13.00 9.17 -13.85
CA ARG A 62 13.02 7.80 -14.35
C ARG A 62 11.95 6.92 -13.73
N VAL A 63 11.52 7.22 -12.51
CA VAL A 63 10.54 6.43 -11.76
C VAL A 63 9.53 7.35 -11.10
N LEU A 64 8.27 6.92 -11.12
CA LEU A 64 7.25 7.34 -10.17
C LEU A 64 6.74 6.10 -9.42
N ALA A 65 6.88 6.08 -8.10
CA ALA A 65 6.32 5.05 -7.23
C ALA A 65 5.21 5.63 -6.35
N LEU A 66 4.03 5.02 -6.39
CA LEU A 66 2.82 5.48 -5.71
C LEU A 66 2.13 4.34 -4.97
N THR A 67 1.43 4.66 -3.88
CA THR A 67 0.41 3.77 -3.31
C THR A 67 -0.97 4.09 -3.88
N ALA A 68 -1.78 3.07 -4.12
CA ALA A 68 -3.19 3.24 -4.52
C ALA A 68 -4.08 3.63 -3.34
N SER A 69 -3.67 3.32 -2.09
CA SER A 69 -4.35 3.72 -0.87
C SER A 69 -3.36 3.70 0.30
N ALA A 70 -3.25 4.82 1.01
CA ALA A 70 -2.33 4.98 2.14
C ALA A 70 -2.74 4.07 3.31
N ASN A 71 -1.83 3.22 3.73
CA ASN A 71 -2.10 2.26 4.80
C ASN A 71 -2.24 2.89 6.19
N ALA A 72 -1.75 4.10 6.39
CA ALA A 72 -1.86 4.83 7.67
C ALA A 72 -3.14 5.65 7.78
N THR A 73 -3.61 6.25 6.72
CA THR A 73 -4.74 7.20 6.74
C THR A 73 -5.95 6.73 5.95
N GLY A 74 -5.76 5.80 5.01
CA GLY A 74 -6.79 5.39 4.07
C GLY A 74 -6.95 6.37 2.89
N GLU A 75 -6.13 7.39 2.79
CA GLU A 75 -6.17 8.33 1.67
C GLU A 75 -5.95 7.60 0.35
N ARG A 76 -6.80 7.89 -0.62
CA ARG A 76 -6.66 7.43 -2.00
C ARG A 76 -6.23 8.59 -2.88
N PRO A 77 -4.96 8.64 -3.31
CA PRO A 77 -4.50 9.68 -4.21
C PRO A 77 -5.14 9.52 -5.61
N PRO A 78 -5.13 10.55 -6.46
CA PRO A 78 -5.55 10.45 -7.85
C PRO A 78 -4.50 9.70 -8.68
N PHE A 79 -4.23 8.43 -8.30
CA PHE A 79 -3.09 7.67 -8.82
C PHE A 79 -3.20 7.41 -10.31
N GLU A 80 -4.40 7.28 -10.87
CA GLU A 80 -4.63 7.10 -12.31
C GLU A 80 -4.07 8.30 -13.12
N ASP A 81 -4.33 9.52 -12.67
CA ASP A 81 -3.85 10.74 -13.31
C ASP A 81 -2.33 10.92 -13.10
N LEU A 82 -1.86 10.64 -11.89
CA LEU A 82 -0.43 10.73 -11.55
C LEU A 82 0.41 9.74 -12.37
N LEU A 83 -0.03 8.47 -12.49
CA LEU A 83 0.65 7.45 -13.30
C LEU A 83 0.66 7.84 -14.77
N ARG A 84 -0.48 8.30 -15.32
CA ARG A 84 -0.57 8.74 -16.71
C ARG A 84 0.38 9.90 -17.00
N MET A 85 0.43 10.90 -16.13
CA MET A 85 1.34 12.05 -16.29
C MET A 85 2.80 11.62 -16.28
N ALA A 86 3.21 10.76 -15.36
CA ALA A 86 4.56 10.23 -15.27
C ALA A 86 4.94 9.39 -16.49
N ALA A 87 4.03 8.53 -16.97
CA ALA A 87 4.24 7.73 -18.18
C ALA A 87 4.41 8.61 -19.42
N GLN A 88 3.64 9.70 -19.55
CA GLN A 88 3.79 10.69 -20.62
C GLN A 88 5.14 11.42 -20.57
N ALA A 89 5.72 11.58 -19.39
CA ALA A 89 7.07 12.12 -19.20
C ALA A 89 8.17 11.08 -19.41
N GLY A 90 7.83 9.82 -19.76
CA GLY A 90 8.77 8.73 -20.00
C GLY A 90 9.30 8.04 -18.73
N ALA A 91 8.71 8.30 -17.57
CA ALA A 91 9.06 7.65 -16.34
C ALA A 91 8.40 6.27 -16.23
N LEU A 92 9.12 5.32 -15.65
CA LEU A 92 8.57 4.01 -15.25
C LEU A 92 7.64 4.20 -14.04
N THR A 93 6.49 3.56 -14.10
CA THR A 93 5.42 3.72 -13.12
C THR A 93 5.23 2.45 -12.27
N VAL A 94 5.20 2.64 -10.95
CA VAL A 94 5.05 1.56 -9.97
C VAL A 94 3.90 1.88 -9.03
N LEU A 95 2.93 0.97 -8.92
CA LEU A 95 1.77 1.11 -8.05
C LEU A 95 1.79 0.05 -6.94
N ASP A 96 1.88 0.50 -5.69
CA ASP A 96 1.60 -0.36 -4.53
C ASP A 96 0.08 -0.42 -4.31
N ALA A 97 -0.52 -1.55 -4.67
CA ALA A 97 -1.94 -1.82 -4.52
C ALA A 97 -2.27 -2.65 -3.27
N ALA A 98 -1.32 -2.80 -2.32
CA ALA A 98 -1.48 -3.67 -1.16
C ALA A 98 -2.73 -3.37 -0.31
N GLN A 99 -3.13 -2.10 -0.21
CA GLN A 99 -4.34 -1.70 0.53
C GLN A 99 -5.58 -1.56 -0.37
N ALA A 100 -5.44 -1.75 -1.67
CA ALA A 100 -6.51 -1.52 -2.63
C ALA A 100 -7.02 -2.81 -3.30
N ALA A 101 -6.18 -3.84 -3.40
CA ALA A 101 -6.45 -5.04 -4.20
C ALA A 101 -7.74 -5.78 -3.84
N ALA A 102 -8.19 -5.72 -2.58
CA ALA A 102 -9.40 -6.42 -2.13
C ALA A 102 -10.71 -5.67 -2.45
N TYR A 103 -10.70 -4.33 -2.52
CA TYR A 103 -11.96 -3.57 -2.51
C TYR A 103 -11.94 -2.27 -3.33
N ALA A 104 -10.78 -1.65 -3.55
CA ALA A 104 -10.72 -0.28 -4.11
C ALA A 104 -10.23 -0.23 -5.56
N MET A 105 -9.91 -1.38 -6.16
CA MET A 105 -9.38 -1.41 -7.51
C MET A 105 -10.50 -1.62 -8.54
N PRO A 106 -10.64 -0.75 -9.55
CA PRO A 106 -11.24 -1.16 -10.81
C PRO A 106 -10.48 -2.40 -11.30
N ALA A 107 -11.01 -3.14 -12.24
CA ALA A 107 -10.31 -4.33 -12.73
C ALA A 107 -8.83 -3.97 -12.99
N LEU A 108 -7.91 -4.70 -12.34
CA LEU A 108 -6.46 -4.47 -12.43
C LEU A 108 -5.96 -4.36 -13.89
N ALA A 109 -6.65 -5.06 -14.81
CA ALA A 109 -6.38 -5.00 -16.24
C ALA A 109 -6.52 -3.61 -16.88
N HIS A 110 -7.23 -2.68 -16.23
CA HIS A 110 -7.46 -1.33 -16.75
C HIS A 110 -6.49 -0.29 -16.17
N ILE A 111 -5.61 -0.69 -15.24
CA ILE A 111 -4.63 0.24 -14.68
C ILE A 111 -3.43 0.32 -15.60
N ASP A 112 -3.20 1.54 -16.09
CA ASP A 112 -2.08 1.84 -16.95
C ASP A 112 -0.83 2.18 -16.13
N CYS A 113 -0.07 1.13 -15.72
CA CYS A 113 1.23 1.25 -15.07
C CYS A 113 2.19 0.16 -15.54
N ASP A 114 3.49 0.37 -15.34
CA ASP A 114 4.51 -0.62 -15.70
C ASP A 114 4.57 -1.77 -14.70
N PHE A 115 4.41 -1.47 -13.41
CA PHE A 115 4.39 -2.46 -12.34
C PHE A 115 3.29 -2.18 -11.33
N LEU A 116 2.63 -3.24 -10.87
CA LEU A 116 1.67 -3.23 -9.79
C LEU A 116 1.98 -4.37 -8.83
N ALA A 117 2.01 -4.07 -7.52
CA ALA A 117 2.30 -5.05 -6.49
C ALA A 117 1.20 -5.11 -5.43
N PHE A 118 0.89 -6.31 -4.93
CA PHE A 118 0.00 -6.49 -3.80
C PHE A 118 0.33 -7.76 -2.99
N SER A 119 -0.24 -7.85 -1.78
CA SER A 119 0.00 -8.96 -0.84
C SER A 119 -1.25 -9.82 -0.68
N GLY A 120 -1.10 -11.14 -0.72
CA GLY A 120 -2.21 -12.09 -0.62
C GLY A 120 -2.99 -11.96 0.70
N HIS A 121 -2.29 -11.81 1.82
CA HIS A 121 -2.92 -11.73 3.16
C HIS A 121 -3.80 -10.48 3.37
N LYS A 122 -3.72 -9.48 2.49
CA LYS A 122 -4.57 -8.27 2.53
C LYS A 122 -5.78 -8.37 1.59
N MET A 123 -5.91 -9.46 0.84
CA MET A 123 -7.03 -9.71 -0.04
C MET A 123 -7.66 -11.09 0.22
N HIS A 124 -7.87 -11.42 1.49
CA HIS A 124 -8.44 -12.68 1.97
C HIS A 124 -7.62 -13.95 1.67
N GLY A 125 -6.39 -13.78 1.18
CA GLY A 125 -5.48 -14.87 0.84
C GLY A 125 -4.50 -15.21 1.96
N PRO A 126 -3.64 -16.22 1.75
CA PRO A 126 -2.65 -16.65 2.73
C PRO A 126 -1.51 -15.66 2.89
N MET A 127 -0.83 -15.75 4.05
CA MET A 127 0.44 -15.08 4.28
C MET A 127 1.56 -15.70 3.43
N GLY A 128 2.67 -14.97 3.26
CA GLY A 128 3.86 -15.46 2.57
C GLY A 128 3.77 -15.53 1.05
N ILE A 129 2.71 -14.94 0.47
CA ILE A 129 2.57 -14.79 -0.98
C ILE A 129 2.09 -13.39 -1.35
N GLY A 130 2.56 -12.92 -2.48
CA GLY A 130 2.14 -11.67 -3.13
C GLY A 130 2.32 -11.78 -4.63
N VAL A 131 1.91 -10.75 -5.34
CA VAL A 131 1.98 -10.71 -6.80
C VAL A 131 2.64 -9.41 -7.24
N LEU A 132 3.54 -9.52 -8.20
CA LEU A 132 4.02 -8.43 -9.04
C LEU A 132 3.45 -8.63 -10.44
N VAL A 133 2.55 -7.76 -10.84
CA VAL A 133 2.08 -7.66 -12.22
C VAL A 133 2.95 -6.65 -12.94
N GLY A 134 3.40 -6.95 -14.15
CA GLY A 134 4.20 -6.02 -14.94
C GLY A 134 3.91 -6.13 -16.44
N ARG A 135 4.05 -5.01 -17.14
CA ARG A 135 4.12 -5.04 -18.59
C ARG A 135 5.30 -5.88 -19.03
N ARG A 136 5.13 -6.70 -20.07
CA ARG A 136 6.23 -7.58 -20.56
C ARG A 136 7.51 -6.77 -20.80
N SER A 137 7.41 -5.64 -21.47
CA SER A 137 8.58 -4.77 -21.77
C SER A 137 9.27 -4.22 -20.52
N ALA A 138 8.54 -4.04 -19.42
CA ALA A 138 9.10 -3.62 -18.14
C ALA A 138 9.73 -4.81 -17.39
N LEU A 139 9.06 -5.98 -17.38
CA LEU A 139 9.57 -7.20 -16.78
C LEU A 139 10.85 -7.70 -17.46
N GLU A 140 10.97 -7.55 -18.78
CA GLU A 140 12.17 -7.92 -19.54
C GLU A 140 13.43 -7.12 -19.13
N ARG A 141 13.25 -5.96 -18.51
CA ARG A 141 14.33 -5.10 -18.01
C ARG A 141 14.79 -5.47 -16.60
N LEU A 142 14.04 -6.33 -15.90
CA LEU A 142 14.38 -6.72 -14.53
C LEU A 142 15.47 -7.82 -14.56
N GLU A 143 16.48 -7.63 -13.72
CA GLU A 143 17.37 -8.70 -13.33
C GLU A 143 16.73 -9.53 -12.21
N PRO A 144 16.94 -10.86 -12.20
CA PRO A 144 16.45 -11.70 -11.11
C PRO A 144 17.01 -11.26 -9.75
N LEU A 145 16.11 -11.01 -8.79
CA LEU A 145 16.51 -10.62 -7.43
C LEU A 145 17.00 -11.83 -6.62
N ARG A 146 16.45 -13.01 -6.91
CA ARG A 146 16.82 -14.27 -6.26
C ARG A 146 17.24 -15.26 -7.35
N LEU A 147 18.29 -16.00 -7.08
CA LEU A 147 18.83 -17.00 -7.99
C LEU A 147 18.65 -18.40 -7.41
N GLY A 148 18.30 -19.38 -8.25
CA GLY A 148 18.03 -20.75 -7.81
C GLY A 148 17.69 -21.68 -8.98
N GLY A 149 17.11 -22.83 -8.70
CA GLY A 149 16.57 -23.75 -9.70
C GLY A 149 15.32 -23.19 -10.38
N ASP A 150 14.86 -23.85 -11.41
CA ASP A 150 13.65 -23.63 -12.22
C ASP A 150 13.63 -22.32 -13.05
N MET A 151 14.45 -21.34 -12.70
CA MET A 151 14.52 -20.04 -13.36
C MET A 151 15.54 -19.96 -14.51
N VAL A 152 16.23 -21.06 -14.81
CA VAL A 152 17.34 -21.15 -15.77
C VAL A 152 17.02 -22.10 -16.93
N ALA A 153 17.44 -21.72 -18.13
CA ALA A 153 17.38 -22.58 -19.29
C ALA A 153 18.62 -23.50 -19.37
N GLN A 154 19.80 -22.93 -19.03
CA GLN A 154 21.07 -23.68 -18.99
C GLN A 154 22.01 -23.07 -17.97
N VAL A 155 22.75 -23.92 -17.25
CA VAL A 155 23.80 -23.49 -16.30
C VAL A 155 25.14 -24.10 -16.72
N ARG A 156 26.19 -23.31 -16.73
CA ARG A 156 27.59 -23.67 -16.94
C ARG A 156 28.41 -23.19 -15.74
N TRP A 157 29.66 -23.65 -15.63
CA TRP A 157 30.53 -23.22 -14.54
C TRP A 157 30.85 -21.70 -14.54
N ASP A 158 30.82 -21.08 -15.72
CA ASP A 158 31.17 -19.69 -15.97
C ASP A 158 29.95 -18.77 -16.21
N GLY A 159 28.72 -19.31 -16.18
CA GLY A 159 27.51 -18.51 -16.40
C GLY A 159 26.24 -19.32 -16.50
N ALA A 160 25.14 -18.60 -16.67
CA ALA A 160 23.82 -19.19 -16.87
C ALA A 160 23.00 -18.40 -17.88
N ASP A 161 22.17 -19.12 -18.64
CA ASP A 161 21.12 -18.57 -19.48
C ASP A 161 19.79 -18.71 -18.68
N TYR A 162 19.10 -17.60 -18.50
CA TYR A 162 17.84 -17.62 -17.76
C TYR A 162 16.68 -18.10 -18.64
N ALA A 163 15.67 -18.68 -17.99
CA ALA A 163 14.42 -19.06 -18.64
C ALA A 163 13.63 -17.82 -19.11
N GLU A 164 12.61 -18.07 -19.91
CA GLU A 164 11.66 -17.04 -20.33
C GLU A 164 10.83 -16.50 -19.16
N LEU A 165 10.28 -15.29 -19.34
CA LEU A 165 9.31 -14.73 -18.39
C LEU A 165 8.04 -15.60 -18.32
N PRO A 166 7.45 -15.78 -17.12
CA PRO A 166 7.83 -15.18 -15.84
C PRO A 166 8.89 -15.98 -15.06
N ALA A 167 9.21 -17.23 -15.47
CA ALA A 167 10.01 -18.17 -14.69
C ALA A 167 11.38 -17.60 -14.28
N ARG A 168 12.04 -16.82 -15.14
CA ARG A 168 13.35 -16.22 -14.81
C ARG A 168 13.36 -15.30 -13.59
N LEU A 169 12.20 -14.82 -13.14
CA LEU A 169 12.07 -13.95 -11.97
C LEU A 169 11.67 -14.71 -10.70
N GLU A 170 11.45 -16.03 -10.81
CA GLU A 170 10.98 -16.89 -9.70
C GLU A 170 12.02 -17.99 -9.42
N GLY A 171 13.01 -17.69 -8.58
CA GLY A 171 14.09 -18.64 -8.25
C GLY A 171 13.68 -19.68 -7.22
N GLY A 172 13.82 -20.97 -7.56
CA GLY A 172 13.53 -22.13 -6.72
C GLY A 172 12.08 -22.58 -6.80
N THR A 173 11.74 -23.64 -6.04
CA THR A 173 10.38 -24.18 -5.99
C THR A 173 9.39 -23.12 -5.50
N PRO A 174 8.34 -22.78 -6.27
CA PRO A 174 7.39 -21.74 -5.89
C PRO A 174 6.54 -22.16 -4.68
N ASN A 175 5.98 -21.15 -3.99
CA ASN A 175 5.01 -21.38 -2.91
C ASN A 175 3.66 -21.86 -3.49
N VAL A 176 3.58 -23.14 -3.87
CA VAL A 176 2.41 -23.73 -4.54
C VAL A 176 1.16 -23.63 -3.65
N ALA A 177 1.26 -23.96 -2.35
CA ALA A 177 0.14 -23.88 -1.42
C ALA A 177 -0.39 -22.43 -1.31
N GLY A 178 0.53 -21.45 -1.23
CA GLY A 178 0.17 -20.02 -1.24
C GLY A 178 -0.51 -19.61 -2.54
N ALA A 179 -0.04 -20.07 -3.71
CA ALA A 179 -0.64 -19.75 -5.00
C ALA A 179 -2.07 -20.31 -5.13
N VAL A 180 -2.31 -21.55 -4.71
CA VAL A 180 -3.64 -22.17 -4.68
C VAL A 180 -4.57 -21.40 -3.75
N GLY A 181 -4.10 -21.04 -2.54
CA GLY A 181 -4.86 -20.24 -1.57
C GLY A 181 -5.17 -18.83 -2.10
N LEU A 182 -4.22 -18.17 -2.77
CA LEU A 182 -4.45 -16.86 -3.38
C LEU A 182 -5.46 -16.92 -4.52
N ALA A 183 -5.41 -17.98 -5.35
CA ALA A 183 -6.41 -18.21 -6.40
C ALA A 183 -7.82 -18.43 -5.80
N ALA A 184 -7.93 -19.12 -4.66
CA ALA A 184 -9.20 -19.27 -3.95
C ALA A 184 -9.71 -17.93 -3.42
N ALA A 185 -8.83 -17.08 -2.88
CA ALA A 185 -9.19 -15.73 -2.42
C ALA A 185 -9.66 -14.84 -3.57
N ALA A 186 -9.01 -14.90 -4.73
CA ALA A 186 -9.43 -14.16 -5.93
C ALA A 186 -10.85 -14.60 -6.37
N ARG A 187 -11.11 -15.91 -6.43
CA ARG A 187 -12.47 -16.43 -6.72
C ARG A 187 -13.51 -16.01 -5.67
N PHE A 188 -13.15 -15.99 -4.39
CA PHE A 188 -14.03 -15.48 -3.34
C PHE A 188 -14.44 -14.02 -3.59
N ILE A 189 -13.47 -13.15 -3.91
CA ILE A 189 -13.73 -11.75 -4.22
C ILE A 189 -14.64 -11.60 -5.47
N GLU A 190 -14.42 -12.44 -6.48
CA GLU A 190 -15.26 -12.46 -7.69
C GLU A 190 -16.69 -12.92 -7.40
N LEU A 191 -16.86 -13.97 -6.59
CA LEU A 191 -18.16 -14.51 -6.21
C LEU A 191 -18.98 -13.54 -5.37
N VAL A 192 -18.36 -12.86 -4.40
CA VAL A 192 -19.04 -11.85 -3.58
C VAL A 192 -19.30 -10.58 -4.40
N GLY A 193 -18.41 -10.27 -5.33
CA GLY A 193 -18.43 -9.07 -6.15
C GLY A 193 -17.63 -7.92 -5.55
N ARG A 194 -16.67 -7.42 -6.31
CA ARG A 194 -15.76 -6.34 -5.87
C ARG A 194 -16.51 -5.08 -5.44
N ASP A 195 -17.52 -4.69 -6.21
CA ASP A 195 -18.33 -3.49 -5.91
C ASP A 195 -19.15 -3.67 -4.63
N ALA A 196 -19.68 -4.88 -4.40
CA ALA A 196 -20.41 -5.21 -3.17
C ALA A 196 -19.47 -5.15 -1.95
N ILE A 197 -18.27 -5.72 -2.04
CA ILE A 197 -17.24 -5.63 -0.99
C ILE A 197 -16.86 -4.17 -0.75
N ALA A 198 -16.60 -3.40 -1.80
CA ALA A 198 -16.26 -1.99 -1.69
C ALA A 198 -17.37 -1.19 -1.00
N ALA A 199 -18.62 -1.31 -1.45
CA ALA A 199 -19.75 -0.63 -0.86
C ALA A 199 -19.92 -0.97 0.63
N HIS A 200 -19.77 -2.26 0.99
CA HIS A 200 -19.87 -2.73 2.35
C HIS A 200 -18.79 -2.12 3.26
N VAL A 201 -17.51 -2.25 2.89
CA VAL A 201 -16.41 -1.74 3.73
C VAL A 201 -16.41 -0.22 3.83
N HIS A 202 -16.85 0.49 2.78
CA HIS A 202 -17.01 1.95 2.81
C HIS A 202 -18.14 2.37 3.75
N ALA A 203 -19.25 1.62 3.79
CA ALA A 203 -20.36 1.88 4.72
C ALA A 203 -19.90 1.67 6.19
N LEU A 204 -19.20 0.58 6.49
CA LEU A 204 -18.63 0.31 7.81
C LEU A 204 -17.64 1.41 8.24
N ARG A 205 -16.77 1.83 7.32
CA ARG A 205 -15.85 2.94 7.58
C ARG A 205 -16.61 4.25 7.87
N ALA A 206 -17.61 4.57 7.07
CA ALA A 206 -18.40 5.79 7.26
C ALA A 206 -19.09 5.80 8.64
N GLN A 207 -19.65 4.68 9.06
CA GLN A 207 -20.24 4.49 10.40
C GLN A 207 -19.19 4.68 11.49
N ALA A 208 -18.00 4.09 11.34
CA ALA A 208 -16.90 4.24 12.29
C ALA A 208 -16.42 5.70 12.39
N VAL A 209 -16.23 6.39 11.25
CA VAL A 209 -15.86 7.81 11.22
C VAL A 209 -16.88 8.67 11.97
N GLN A 210 -18.17 8.47 11.70
CA GLN A 210 -19.25 9.20 12.37
C GLN A 210 -19.29 8.94 13.89
N GLY A 211 -19.13 7.67 14.28
CA GLY A 211 -19.13 7.30 15.68
C GLY A 211 -17.92 7.85 16.44
N LEU A 212 -16.72 7.66 15.90
CA LEU A 212 -15.47 8.12 16.52
C LEU A 212 -15.38 9.65 16.61
N ALA A 213 -15.85 10.37 15.59
CA ALA A 213 -15.85 11.84 15.59
C ALA A 213 -16.77 12.47 16.66
N ARG A 214 -17.69 11.71 17.23
CA ARG A 214 -18.56 12.18 18.34
C ARG A 214 -17.93 12.01 19.72
N ILE A 215 -16.82 11.29 19.83
CA ILE A 215 -16.14 11.04 21.11
C ILE A 215 -15.27 12.26 21.43
N PRO A 216 -15.51 12.97 22.54
CA PRO A 216 -14.68 14.11 22.93
C PRO A 216 -13.21 13.74 23.06
N GLY A 217 -12.31 14.54 22.47
CA GLY A 217 -10.88 14.30 22.49
C GLY A 217 -10.39 13.25 21.45
N VAL A 218 -11.27 12.70 20.62
CA VAL A 218 -10.88 11.82 19.50
C VAL A 218 -10.91 12.60 18.19
N ARG A 219 -9.80 12.54 17.45
CA ARG A 219 -9.65 13.10 16.11
C ARG A 219 -9.44 12.00 15.08
N VAL A 220 -10.38 11.85 14.15
CA VAL A 220 -10.26 10.93 13.02
C VAL A 220 -9.32 11.50 11.96
N LEU A 221 -8.38 10.70 11.49
CA LEU A 221 -7.44 11.07 10.43
C LEU A 221 -8.08 10.83 9.06
N ALA A 222 -7.83 11.75 8.11
CA ALA A 222 -8.34 11.66 6.74
C ALA A 222 -9.84 11.25 6.67
N ALA A 223 -10.69 11.90 7.48
CA ALA A 223 -12.13 11.60 7.50
C ALA A 223 -12.78 11.73 6.11
N HIS A 224 -12.21 12.57 5.25
CA HIS A 224 -12.64 12.79 3.86
C HIS A 224 -12.34 11.60 2.90
N ALA A 225 -11.45 10.68 3.28
CA ALA A 225 -11.06 9.54 2.45
C ALA A 225 -12.16 8.47 2.40
N THR A 226 -13.25 8.74 1.69
CA THR A 226 -14.46 7.89 1.67
C THR A 226 -14.27 6.52 1.02
N GLN A 227 -13.28 6.38 0.13
CA GLN A 227 -12.99 5.14 -0.60
C GLN A 227 -11.89 4.30 0.09
N SER A 228 -12.08 4.03 1.37
CA SER A 228 -11.12 3.27 2.17
C SER A 228 -11.83 2.23 3.04
N ALA A 229 -11.14 1.13 3.35
CA ALA A 229 -11.60 0.09 4.28
C ALA A 229 -10.97 0.24 5.67
N LEU A 230 -10.37 1.37 6.00
CA LEU A 230 -9.76 1.60 7.30
C LEU A 230 -10.10 2.98 7.85
N VAL A 231 -10.04 3.11 9.16
CA VAL A 231 -10.13 4.37 9.89
C VAL A 231 -8.97 4.44 10.88
N SER A 232 -8.25 5.55 10.86
CA SER A 232 -7.22 5.86 11.83
C SER A 232 -7.63 7.06 12.66
N PHE A 233 -7.28 7.05 13.94
CA PHE A 233 -7.60 8.11 14.86
C PHE A 233 -6.51 8.31 15.91
N VAL A 234 -6.46 9.49 16.49
CA VAL A 234 -5.68 9.84 17.67
C VAL A 234 -6.62 10.33 18.76
N ALA A 235 -6.26 10.11 20.00
CA ALA A 235 -6.97 10.65 21.15
C ALA A 235 -6.06 11.63 21.92
N GLU A 236 -6.63 12.67 22.48
CA GLU A 236 -5.90 13.62 23.34
C GLU A 236 -5.45 12.98 24.64
N GLN A 237 -6.24 12.01 25.11
CA GLN A 237 -5.99 11.25 26.33
C GLN A 237 -5.50 9.85 26.01
N GLY A 238 -4.43 9.44 26.65
CA GLY A 238 -3.86 8.10 26.53
C GLY A 238 -2.99 7.88 25.30
N HIS A 239 -1.98 7.04 25.47
CA HIS A 239 -1.15 6.63 24.36
C HIS A 239 -1.90 5.61 23.48
N PRO A 240 -1.76 5.60 22.14
CA PRO A 240 -2.45 4.64 21.26
C PRO A 240 -2.24 3.17 21.66
N HIS A 241 -1.10 2.83 22.24
CA HIS A 241 -0.85 1.47 22.75
C HIS A 241 -1.79 1.11 23.91
N ASP A 242 -2.02 2.04 24.82
CA ASP A 242 -2.92 1.80 25.97
C ASP A 242 -4.36 1.68 25.50
N ILE A 243 -4.79 2.53 24.56
CA ILE A 243 -6.09 2.39 23.88
C ILE A 243 -6.19 1.00 23.23
N GLY A 244 -5.17 0.57 22.46
CA GLY A 244 -5.14 -0.74 21.83
C GLY A 244 -5.27 -1.89 22.85
N THR A 245 -4.60 -1.80 23.99
CA THR A 245 -4.67 -2.80 25.07
C THR A 245 -6.06 -2.87 25.68
N LEU A 246 -6.72 -1.72 25.92
CA LEU A 246 -8.08 -1.68 26.45
C LEU A 246 -9.12 -2.23 25.45
N LEU A 247 -8.90 -2.02 24.15
CA LEU A 247 -9.74 -2.59 23.09
C LEU A 247 -9.54 -4.11 22.99
N ASP A 248 -8.29 -4.59 23.02
CA ASP A 248 -7.94 -6.00 22.97
C ASP A 248 -8.58 -6.79 24.12
N ALA A 249 -8.57 -6.25 25.34
CA ALA A 249 -9.25 -6.83 26.49
C ALA A 249 -10.78 -6.98 26.29
N ARG A 250 -11.36 -6.35 25.26
CA ARG A 250 -12.77 -6.44 24.85
C ARG A 250 -12.97 -7.26 23.58
N GLY A 251 -11.92 -7.93 23.11
CA GLY A 251 -11.94 -8.73 21.89
C GLY A 251 -12.01 -7.90 20.61
N ILE A 252 -11.49 -6.65 20.63
CA ILE A 252 -11.46 -5.74 19.47
C ILE A 252 -10.01 -5.56 19.04
N ALA A 253 -9.65 -6.16 17.91
CA ALA A 253 -8.32 -6.07 17.34
C ALA A 253 -8.14 -4.77 16.55
N VAL A 254 -7.18 -3.96 16.97
CA VAL A 254 -6.74 -2.76 16.26
C VAL A 254 -5.22 -2.77 16.10
N ARG A 255 -4.70 -1.95 15.20
CA ARG A 255 -3.27 -1.73 15.11
C ARG A 255 -2.92 -0.36 15.69
N THR A 256 -1.80 -0.28 16.44
CA THR A 256 -1.29 0.96 17.02
C THR A 256 0.12 1.26 16.50
N GLY A 257 0.51 2.54 16.49
CA GLY A 257 1.84 2.98 16.07
C GLY A 257 1.83 3.86 14.82
N HIS A 258 2.97 3.93 14.14
CA HIS A 258 3.16 4.74 12.91
C HIS A 258 2.74 3.97 11.62
N HIS A 259 2.23 2.75 11.74
CA HIS A 259 1.73 1.91 10.65
C HIS A 259 2.74 1.65 9.52
N CYS A 260 4.06 1.66 9.81
CA CYS A 260 5.12 1.61 8.80
C CYS A 260 5.05 2.74 7.75
N ALA A 261 4.59 3.93 8.17
CA ALA A 261 4.51 5.15 7.38
C ALA A 261 4.96 6.36 8.21
N GLN A 262 6.04 6.19 8.99
CA GLN A 262 6.52 7.21 9.92
C GLN A 262 6.78 8.56 9.25
N PRO A 263 7.41 8.67 8.05
CA PRO A 263 7.61 9.97 7.41
C PRO A 263 6.31 10.72 7.09
N LEU A 264 5.23 10.00 6.78
CA LEU A 264 3.90 10.60 6.61
C LEU A 264 3.36 11.13 7.94
N MET A 265 3.46 10.33 9.00
CA MET A 265 2.97 10.73 10.32
C MET A 265 3.72 11.97 10.83
N ASP A 266 5.04 11.99 10.68
CA ASP A 266 5.90 13.14 11.04
C ASP A 266 5.54 14.39 10.20
N HIS A 267 5.31 14.21 8.88
CA HIS A 267 4.92 15.30 7.98
C HIS A 267 3.58 15.93 8.38
N LEU A 268 2.63 15.12 8.85
CA LEU A 268 1.32 15.58 9.33
C LEU A 268 1.35 16.10 10.77
N GLY A 269 2.52 16.16 11.40
CA GLY A 269 2.67 16.56 12.81
C GLY A 269 1.99 15.59 13.77
N LEU A 270 1.93 14.30 13.43
CA LEU A 270 1.27 13.24 14.18
C LEU A 270 2.29 12.32 14.81
N GLY A 271 2.04 11.91 16.06
CA GLY A 271 2.67 10.75 16.66
C GLY A 271 2.03 9.44 16.21
N PRO A 272 2.22 8.36 16.99
CA PRO A 272 1.54 7.11 16.75
C PRO A 272 0.01 7.28 16.80
N SER A 273 -0.73 6.43 16.08
CA SER A 273 -2.19 6.44 16.03
C SER A 273 -2.77 5.04 16.21
N THR A 274 -4.08 4.95 16.42
CA THR A 274 -4.83 3.70 16.44
C THR A 274 -5.58 3.55 15.13
N ARG A 275 -5.54 2.34 14.52
CA ARG A 275 -6.18 2.04 13.23
C ARG A 275 -7.04 0.80 13.34
N ALA A 276 -8.31 0.92 12.96
CA ALA A 276 -9.20 -0.20 12.68
C ALA A 276 -9.32 -0.40 11.15
N SER A 277 -9.39 -1.66 10.73
CA SER A 277 -9.53 -2.03 9.32
C SER A 277 -10.73 -2.96 9.15
N PHE A 278 -11.49 -2.78 8.09
CA PHE A 278 -12.71 -3.52 7.78
C PHE A 278 -12.51 -4.40 6.55
N ALA A 279 -13.17 -5.54 6.55
CA ALA A 279 -13.16 -6.51 5.47
C ALA A 279 -14.58 -7.01 5.18
N ALA A 280 -14.74 -7.83 4.16
CA ALA A 280 -16.03 -8.35 3.71
C ALA A 280 -16.83 -9.08 4.81
N TYR A 281 -16.16 -9.57 5.85
CA TYR A 281 -16.77 -10.34 6.95
C TYR A 281 -17.10 -9.51 8.19
N ASN A 282 -16.73 -8.21 8.24
CA ASN A 282 -17.07 -7.37 9.40
C ASN A 282 -18.53 -6.90 9.34
N THR A 283 -19.09 -6.56 10.49
CA THR A 283 -20.49 -6.18 10.63
C THR A 283 -20.66 -4.77 11.22
N SER A 284 -21.87 -4.21 11.07
CA SER A 284 -22.25 -2.92 11.67
C SER A 284 -22.16 -2.96 13.20
N GLU A 285 -22.54 -4.08 13.82
CA GLU A 285 -22.50 -4.27 15.28
C GLU A 285 -21.03 -4.26 15.79
N GLU A 286 -20.09 -4.79 15.00
CA GLU A 286 -18.67 -4.72 15.35
C GLU A 286 -18.17 -3.28 15.33
N VAL A 287 -18.65 -2.44 14.41
CA VAL A 287 -18.34 -1.01 14.39
C VAL A 287 -18.93 -0.28 15.60
N GLU A 288 -20.16 -0.60 15.99
CA GLU A 288 -20.78 -0.03 17.22
C GLU A 288 -19.98 -0.41 18.46
N ARG A 289 -19.57 -1.68 18.56
CA ARG A 289 -18.72 -2.14 19.65
C ARG A 289 -17.36 -1.43 19.67
N LEU A 290 -16.74 -1.23 18.51
CA LEU A 290 -15.49 -0.46 18.39
C LEU A 290 -15.66 0.95 18.93
N VAL A 291 -16.70 1.68 18.50
CA VAL A 291 -16.96 3.06 18.94
C VAL A 291 -17.20 3.14 20.44
N ALA A 292 -18.02 2.24 20.99
CA ALA A 292 -18.30 2.18 22.44
C ALA A 292 -17.02 1.85 23.24
N ALA A 293 -16.19 0.94 22.75
CA ALA A 293 -14.94 0.57 23.41
C ALA A 293 -13.90 1.71 23.37
N VAL A 294 -13.81 2.47 22.27
CA VAL A 294 -12.95 3.66 22.20
C VAL A 294 -13.42 4.74 23.15
N ALA A 295 -14.73 5.02 23.22
CA ALA A 295 -15.29 5.99 24.17
C ALA A 295 -14.92 5.64 25.61
N HIS A 296 -15.09 4.37 25.99
CA HIS A 296 -14.71 3.91 27.31
C HIS A 296 -13.19 3.97 27.56
N ALA A 297 -12.36 3.59 26.59
CA ALA A 297 -10.90 3.65 26.72
C ALA A 297 -10.42 5.09 26.96
N VAL A 298 -10.97 6.06 26.23
CA VAL A 298 -10.67 7.49 26.41
C VAL A 298 -11.12 7.98 27.80
N GLU A 299 -12.26 7.49 28.30
CA GLU A 299 -12.74 7.84 29.66
C GLU A 299 -11.84 7.28 30.75
N VAL A 300 -11.38 6.03 30.62
CA VAL A 300 -10.48 5.37 31.58
C VAL A 300 -9.10 6.02 31.62
N LEU A 301 -8.63 6.58 30.51
CA LEU A 301 -7.31 7.19 30.37
C LEU A 301 -7.27 8.69 30.67
N ARG A 302 -8.40 9.28 31.05
CA ARG A 302 -8.49 10.68 31.53
C ARG A 302 -7.93 10.83 32.94
#